data_d1296fa217167963477c7d94bf1a7fa8
#
_entry.id   d1296fa217167963477c7d94bf1a7fa8
#
_cell.length_a   1.000
_cell.length_b   1.000
_cell.length_c   1.000
_cell.angle_alpha   90.00
_cell.angle_beta   90.00
_cell.angle_gamma   90.00
#
_symmetry.space_group_name_H-M   'P 1'
#
loop_
_entity.id
_entity.type
_entity.pdbx_description
1 polymer ?
#
loop_
_entity_poly.entity_id
_entity_poly.type
_entity_poly.pdbx_seq_one_letter_code
_entity_poly.pdbx_strand_id
1 'polypeptide(L)'
;MNFSKASDLKTFIGSADFAISKEFYLDLGFQINWEKENLIEFEVSDCKFLLQDYYDKNWCENMMMHLTVGDVASFYSHINKIITNTKYGLAKCQAPQNENYGACVAYFWDPSGVLWHLAEFD
;
A
#
# COMPACT_ATOMS: atom_id res chain seq x y z
N MET A 1 -24.14 16.96 -16.64
CA MET A 1 -23.12 17.01 -15.60
C MET A 1 -21.76 16.82 -16.24
N ASN A 2 -20.81 17.67 -15.90
CA ASN A 2 -19.47 17.63 -16.49
C ASN A 2 -18.45 17.38 -15.39
N PHE A 3 -17.69 16.29 -15.50
CA PHE A 3 -16.66 15.91 -14.53
C PHE A 3 -15.24 16.28 -14.96
N SER A 4 -15.07 17.13 -16.00
CA SER A 4 -13.75 17.46 -16.52
C SER A 4 -12.84 18.17 -15.52
N LYS A 5 -13.37 18.67 -14.40
CA LYS A 5 -12.59 19.35 -13.37
C LYS A 5 -12.11 18.43 -12.25
N ALA A 6 -12.51 17.16 -12.27
CA ALA A 6 -11.92 16.19 -11.35
C ALA A 6 -10.48 15.94 -11.79
N SER A 7 -9.52 16.05 -10.89
CA SER A 7 -8.11 15.96 -11.22
C SER A 7 -7.36 14.87 -10.44
N ASP A 8 -7.98 14.30 -9.43
CA ASP A 8 -7.33 13.30 -8.59
C ASP A 8 -8.37 12.51 -7.80
N LEU A 9 -8.00 11.32 -7.42
CA LEU A 9 -8.82 10.46 -6.56
C LEU A 9 -7.88 9.74 -5.61
N LYS A 10 -8.12 9.86 -4.30
CA LYS A 10 -7.31 9.18 -3.30
C LYS A 10 -8.18 8.37 -2.37
N THR A 11 -7.64 7.28 -1.87
CA THR A 11 -8.27 6.53 -0.79
C THR A 11 -7.56 6.83 0.52
N PHE A 12 -8.29 6.71 1.62
CA PHE A 12 -7.73 6.76 2.96
C PHE A 12 -7.48 5.34 3.43
N ILE A 13 -6.33 5.10 4.05
CA ILE A 13 -6.08 3.86 4.78
C ILE A 13 -5.76 4.19 6.23
N GLY A 14 -6.23 3.35 7.14
CA GLY A 14 -6.01 3.55 8.56
C GLY A 14 -4.70 2.95 9.05
N SER A 15 -4.36 3.25 10.28
CA SER A 15 -3.20 2.65 10.94
C SER A 15 -3.44 2.53 12.44
N ALA A 16 -3.04 1.38 13.01
CA ALA A 16 -3.08 1.14 14.44
C ALA A 16 -1.93 1.86 15.15
N ASP A 17 -0.77 1.90 14.49
CA ASP A 17 0.41 2.62 14.94
C ASP A 17 0.90 3.48 13.77
N PHE A 18 0.55 4.76 13.82
CA PHE A 18 0.80 5.71 12.73
C PHE A 18 2.29 5.84 12.42
N ALA A 19 3.13 5.94 13.45
CA ALA A 19 4.57 6.08 13.28
C ALA A 19 5.19 4.85 12.62
N ILE A 20 4.76 3.66 13.01
CA ILE A 20 5.25 2.40 12.45
C ILE A 20 4.79 2.24 11.00
N SER A 21 3.53 2.54 10.71
CA SER A 21 3.02 2.48 9.32
C SER A 21 3.73 3.49 8.42
N LYS A 22 3.98 4.71 8.91
CA LYS A 22 4.76 5.71 8.20
C LYS A 22 6.15 5.17 7.85
N GLU A 23 6.84 4.62 8.84
CA GLU A 23 8.18 4.06 8.66
C GLU A 23 8.18 2.92 7.64
N PHE A 24 7.17 2.06 7.70
CA PHE A 24 7.01 0.94 6.77
C PHE A 24 6.95 1.43 5.31
N TYR A 25 6.08 2.38 5.02
CA TYR A 25 5.93 2.90 3.66
C TYR A 25 7.19 3.65 3.19
N LEU A 26 7.87 4.37 4.09
CA LEU A 26 9.15 4.99 3.75
C LEU A 26 10.22 3.93 3.43
N ASP A 27 10.28 2.85 4.19
CA ASP A 27 11.22 1.76 3.94
C ASP A 27 10.94 1.06 2.61
N LEU A 28 9.67 1.00 2.18
CA LEU A 28 9.32 0.49 0.86
C LEU A 28 9.81 1.41 -0.27
N GLY A 29 10.17 2.66 0.04
CA GLY A 29 10.61 3.64 -0.95
C GLY A 29 9.51 4.57 -1.42
N PHE A 30 8.34 4.53 -0.78
CA PHE A 30 7.26 5.48 -1.09
C PHE A 30 7.64 6.86 -0.58
N GLN A 31 7.17 7.91 -1.26
CA GLN A 31 7.53 9.29 -0.95
C GLN A 31 6.39 10.00 -0.22
N ILE A 32 6.75 10.88 0.70
CA ILE A 32 5.79 11.75 1.37
C ILE A 32 5.71 13.06 0.59
N ASN A 33 4.50 13.42 0.13
CA ASN A 33 4.26 14.70 -0.53
C ASN A 33 3.98 15.80 0.50
N TRP A 34 3.20 15.46 1.53
CA TRP A 34 2.97 16.35 2.66
C TRP A 34 2.54 15.53 3.87
N GLU A 35 2.71 16.12 5.04
CA GLU A 35 2.44 15.46 6.30
C GLU A 35 1.80 16.45 7.27
N LYS A 36 0.72 16.03 7.90
CA LYS A 36 0.08 16.69 9.03
C LYS A 36 0.20 15.79 10.25
N GLU A 37 -0.27 16.26 11.39
CA GLU A 37 -0.18 15.53 12.65
C GLU A 37 -0.78 14.12 12.57
N ASN A 38 -1.89 13.97 11.83
CA ASN A 38 -2.65 12.72 11.78
C ASN A 38 -2.95 12.23 10.36
N LEU A 39 -2.28 12.79 9.35
CA LEU A 39 -2.56 12.45 7.96
C LEU A 39 -1.32 12.69 7.11
N ILE A 40 -0.99 11.71 6.27
CA ILE A 40 0.17 11.78 5.35
C ILE A 40 -0.30 11.43 3.95
N GLU A 41 0.09 12.23 2.95
CA GLU A 41 -0.06 11.82 1.56
C GLU A 41 1.22 11.12 1.12
N PHE A 42 1.09 9.85 0.78
CA PHE A 42 2.16 9.06 0.17
C PHE A 42 1.99 8.99 -1.34
N GLU A 43 3.13 8.86 -2.03
CA GLU A 43 3.15 8.67 -3.47
C GLU A 43 4.12 7.55 -3.82
N VAL A 44 3.70 6.68 -4.75
CA VAL A 44 4.55 5.67 -5.39
C VAL A 44 4.35 5.81 -6.90
N SER A 45 5.42 6.18 -7.63
CA SER A 45 5.32 6.60 -9.03
C SER A 45 4.28 7.73 -9.15
N ASP A 46 3.24 7.56 -9.96
CA ASP A 46 2.19 8.58 -10.12
C ASP A 46 0.93 8.27 -9.29
N CYS A 47 1.00 7.30 -8.39
CA CYS A 47 -0.13 6.86 -7.58
C CYS A 47 -0.02 7.39 -6.17
N LYS A 48 -1.14 7.81 -5.58
CA LYS A 48 -1.16 8.46 -4.27
C LYS A 48 -2.23 7.84 -3.38
N PHE A 49 -2.00 7.91 -2.08
CA PHE A 49 -2.99 7.56 -1.07
C PHE A 49 -2.75 8.35 0.20
N LEU A 50 -3.71 8.30 1.10
CA LEU A 50 -3.64 9.02 2.37
C LEU A 50 -3.56 8.01 3.52
N LEU A 51 -2.50 8.11 4.30
CA LEU A 51 -2.35 7.34 5.54
C LEU A 51 -2.88 8.15 6.70
N GLN A 52 -3.82 7.59 7.44
CA GLN A 52 -4.52 8.28 8.52
C GLN A 52 -4.18 7.65 9.87
N ASP A 53 -3.97 8.49 10.87
CA ASP A 53 -3.85 8.05 12.25
C ASP A 53 -5.23 7.76 12.83
N TYR A 54 -5.81 6.67 12.37
CA TYR A 54 -7.12 6.19 12.80
C TYR A 54 -7.17 4.69 12.55
N TYR A 55 -7.60 3.94 13.56
CA TYR A 55 -7.68 2.50 13.43
C TYR A 55 -9.07 1.98 13.74
N ASP A 56 -9.59 1.19 12.82
CA ASP A 56 -10.76 0.34 13.01
C ASP A 56 -10.38 -1.02 12.39
N LYS A 57 -10.35 -2.05 13.21
CA LYS A 57 -9.91 -3.37 12.78
C LYS A 57 -10.69 -3.88 11.57
N ASN A 58 -12.02 -3.76 11.61
CA ASN A 58 -12.87 -4.26 10.52
C ASN A 58 -12.61 -3.49 9.22
N TRP A 59 -12.34 -2.20 9.32
CA TRP A 59 -12.01 -1.40 8.14
C TRP A 59 -10.63 -1.74 7.61
N CYS A 60 -9.59 -1.69 8.44
CA CYS A 60 -8.21 -1.92 7.98
C CYS A 60 -8.01 -3.33 7.43
N GLU A 61 -8.57 -4.34 8.09
CA GLU A 61 -8.36 -5.73 7.68
C GLU A 61 -9.25 -6.16 6.50
N ASN A 62 -10.18 -5.30 6.07
CA ASN A 62 -10.99 -5.53 4.88
C ASN A 62 -10.70 -4.52 3.76
N MET A 63 -9.73 -3.65 3.97
CA MET A 63 -9.30 -2.66 2.98
C MET A 63 -8.33 -3.29 2.00
N MET A 64 -8.54 -3.05 0.71
CA MET A 64 -7.66 -3.56 -0.34
C MET A 64 -7.21 -2.43 -1.26
N MET A 65 -5.92 -2.46 -1.59
CA MET A 65 -5.31 -1.58 -2.58
C MET A 65 -4.87 -2.43 -3.76
N HIS A 66 -5.01 -1.90 -4.97
CA HIS A 66 -4.56 -2.59 -6.18
C HIS A 66 -3.61 -1.66 -6.93
N LEU A 67 -2.33 -2.02 -6.96
CA LEU A 67 -1.30 -1.22 -7.61
C LEU A 67 -0.77 -1.98 -8.81
N THR A 68 -0.91 -1.40 -10.00
CA THR A 68 -0.34 -1.97 -11.22
C THR A 68 1.14 -1.61 -11.28
N VAL A 69 1.99 -2.60 -11.47
CA VAL A 69 3.45 -2.43 -11.50
C VAL A 69 4.02 -3.04 -12.78
N GLY A 70 5.23 -2.59 -13.16
CA GLY A 70 5.88 -3.08 -14.37
C GLY A 70 6.71 -4.35 -14.14
N ASP A 71 7.14 -4.61 -12.91
CA ASP A 71 7.99 -5.77 -12.57
C ASP A 71 7.62 -6.26 -11.17
N VAL A 72 6.64 -7.15 -11.11
CA VAL A 72 6.11 -7.65 -9.85
C VAL A 72 7.17 -8.46 -9.08
N ALA A 73 8.04 -9.18 -9.77
CA ALA A 73 9.07 -9.97 -9.09
C ALA A 73 10.05 -9.11 -8.31
N SER A 74 10.48 -7.98 -8.90
CA SER A 74 11.38 -7.03 -8.24
C SER A 74 10.70 -6.33 -7.06
N PHE A 75 9.44 -5.92 -7.23
CA PHE A 75 8.65 -5.34 -6.14
C PHE A 75 8.53 -6.31 -4.98
N TYR A 76 8.13 -7.54 -5.27
CA TYR A 76 7.99 -8.56 -4.24
C TYR A 76 9.29 -8.81 -3.49
N SER A 77 10.40 -8.96 -4.22
CA SER A 77 11.71 -9.21 -3.61
C SER A 77 12.10 -8.09 -2.64
N HIS A 78 11.87 -6.83 -3.04
CA HIS A 78 12.15 -5.67 -2.21
C HIS A 78 11.26 -5.67 -0.96
N ILE A 79 9.96 -5.86 -1.14
CA ILE A 79 9.00 -5.87 -0.02
C ILE A 79 9.30 -7.00 0.96
N ASN A 80 9.64 -8.18 0.44
CA ASN A 80 9.97 -9.32 1.29
C ASN A 80 11.16 -9.02 2.21
N LYS A 81 12.17 -8.29 1.71
CA LYS A 81 13.31 -7.89 2.55
C LYS A 81 12.88 -6.95 3.68
N ILE A 82 11.96 -6.04 3.41
CA ILE A 82 11.48 -5.10 4.41
C ILE A 82 10.62 -5.81 5.46
N ILE A 83 9.73 -6.70 5.02
CA ILE A 83 8.79 -7.42 5.89
C ILE A 83 9.49 -8.42 6.81
N THR A 84 10.68 -8.90 6.46
CA THR A 84 11.43 -9.77 7.37
C THR A 84 11.88 -9.03 8.64
N ASN A 85 11.77 -7.71 8.68
CA ASN A 85 12.02 -6.94 9.88
C ASN A 85 10.85 -7.07 10.85
N THR A 86 11.09 -7.62 12.04
CA THR A 86 10.05 -7.98 13.02
C THR A 86 9.29 -6.80 13.61
N LYS A 87 9.75 -5.56 13.39
CA LYS A 87 9.08 -4.37 13.96
C LYS A 87 7.76 -4.00 13.27
N TYR A 88 7.41 -4.66 12.17
CA TYR A 88 6.26 -4.26 11.34
C TYR A 88 4.96 -5.03 11.62
N GLY A 89 4.85 -5.65 12.78
CA GLY A 89 3.57 -6.19 13.27
C GLY A 89 2.91 -7.21 12.34
N LEU A 90 1.73 -6.87 11.81
CA LEU A 90 0.95 -7.76 10.95
C LEU A 90 1.49 -7.88 9.52
N ALA A 91 2.54 -7.13 9.18
CA ALA A 91 3.08 -7.12 7.82
C ALA A 91 3.56 -8.52 7.41
N LYS A 92 3.15 -8.92 6.22
CA LYS A 92 3.51 -10.20 5.60
C LYS A 92 3.36 -10.06 4.10
N CYS A 93 3.90 -11.01 3.34
CA CYS A 93 3.77 -10.99 1.89
C CYS A 93 3.61 -12.40 1.33
N GLN A 94 3.12 -12.45 0.10
CA GLN A 94 2.88 -13.69 -0.63
C GLN A 94 3.44 -13.54 -2.04
N ALA A 95 4.20 -14.56 -2.47
CA ALA A 95 4.90 -14.55 -3.75
C ALA A 95 3.95 -14.40 -4.94
N PRO A 96 4.46 -13.84 -6.07
CA PRO A 96 3.62 -13.67 -7.26
C PRO A 96 3.04 -14.99 -7.76
N GLN A 97 1.78 -14.93 -8.19
CA GLN A 97 1.09 -16.03 -8.85
C GLN A 97 0.17 -15.49 -9.94
N ASN A 98 -0.10 -16.29 -10.96
CA ASN A 98 -1.01 -15.89 -12.02
C ASN A 98 -2.45 -15.93 -11.53
N GLU A 99 -3.16 -14.84 -11.77
CA GLU A 99 -4.57 -14.73 -11.43
C GLU A 99 -5.43 -14.86 -12.68
N ASN A 100 -6.71 -15.13 -12.50
CA ASN A 100 -7.62 -15.44 -13.61
C ASN A 100 -8.03 -14.24 -14.46
N TYR A 101 -7.59 -13.02 -14.11
CA TYR A 101 -7.91 -11.83 -14.89
C TYR A 101 -6.73 -11.31 -15.72
N GLY A 102 -5.72 -12.14 -15.96
CA GLY A 102 -4.62 -11.79 -16.85
C GLY A 102 -3.49 -11.01 -16.22
N ALA A 103 -3.29 -11.18 -14.93
CA ALA A 103 -2.19 -10.52 -14.21
C ALA A 103 -1.42 -11.51 -13.35
N CYS A 104 -0.13 -11.27 -13.20
CA CYS A 104 0.70 -11.93 -12.19
C CYS A 104 0.70 -11.03 -10.96
N VAL A 105 0.24 -11.54 -9.82
CA VAL A 105 -0.06 -10.72 -8.64
C VAL A 105 0.69 -11.22 -7.43
N ALA A 106 1.43 -10.33 -6.79
CA ALA A 106 1.97 -10.52 -5.44
C ALA A 106 1.08 -9.78 -4.45
N TYR A 107 1.13 -10.18 -3.21
CA TYR A 107 0.32 -9.60 -2.15
C TYR A 107 1.22 -9.20 -1.00
N PHE A 108 0.89 -8.08 -0.35
CA PHE A 108 1.46 -7.81 0.96
C PHE A 108 0.42 -7.14 1.85
N TRP A 109 0.60 -7.30 3.15
CA TRP A 109 -0.21 -6.65 4.18
C TRP A 109 0.68 -5.68 4.93
N ASP A 110 0.18 -4.47 5.14
CA ASP A 110 0.92 -3.47 5.89
C ASP A 110 0.86 -3.77 7.40
N PRO A 111 1.55 -2.99 8.26
CA PRO A 111 1.56 -3.26 9.70
C PRO A 111 0.18 -3.24 10.38
N SER A 112 -0.82 -2.64 9.77
CA SER A 112 -2.18 -2.57 10.31
C SER A 112 -3.16 -3.53 9.64
N GLY A 113 -2.66 -4.39 8.73
CA GLY A 113 -3.46 -5.41 8.08
C GLY A 113 -4.09 -4.99 6.75
N VAL A 114 -3.75 -3.82 6.22
CA VAL A 114 -4.26 -3.38 4.90
C VAL A 114 -3.61 -4.22 3.82
N LEU A 115 -4.43 -4.81 2.95
CA LEU A 115 -3.97 -5.69 1.87
C LEU A 115 -3.66 -4.91 0.61
N TRP A 116 -2.47 -5.14 0.06
CA TRP A 116 -2.04 -4.60 -1.23
C TRP A 116 -1.91 -5.72 -2.25
N HIS A 117 -2.51 -5.51 -3.41
CA HIS A 117 -2.31 -6.34 -4.60
C HIS A 117 -1.30 -5.62 -5.49
N LEU A 118 -0.22 -6.30 -5.86
CA LEU A 118 0.78 -5.77 -6.79
C LEU A 118 0.63 -6.56 -8.08
N ALA A 119 0.11 -5.94 -9.13
CA ALA A 119 -0.30 -6.64 -10.34
C ALA A 119 0.50 -6.20 -11.55
N GLU A 120 1.13 -7.18 -12.20
CA GLU A 120 1.77 -6.99 -13.50
C GLU A 120 0.90 -7.66 -14.54
N PHE A 121 0.32 -6.86 -15.45
CA PHE A 121 -0.54 -7.36 -16.52
C PHE A 121 0.28 -7.83 -17.71
N ASP A 122 -0.24 -8.83 -18.41
CA ASP A 122 0.38 -9.39 -19.62
C ASP A 122 0.48 -8.38 -20.76
#